data_a83d78def6298caf363ab1e12207578d
#
_entry.id   a83d78def6298caf363ab1e12207578d
#
_cell.length_a   1.000
_cell.length_b   1.000
_cell.length_c   1.000
_cell.angle_alpha   90.00
_cell.angle_beta   90.00
_cell.angle_gamma   90.00
#
_symmetry.space_group_name_H-M   'P 1'
#
loop_
_entity.id
_entity.type
_entity.pdbx_description
1 polymer ?
#
loop_
_entity_poly.entity_id
_entity_poly.type
_entity_poly.pdbx_seq_one_letter_code
_entity_poly.pdbx_strand_id
1 'polypeptide(L)'
;MDKKIFTEVKDHIGIIWLNRPEKKNALNDELWFGLPDLVKELDDNDDVRVIVFAAKGDTFSSGIDINTLVNAFELTEEAKTTSGDRLEVMEMTKKFQDAFTSIAKTEKPTIAAIQG
;
A
#
# COMPACT_ATOMS: atom_id res chain seq x y z
N MET A 1 13.45 -11.41 -10.47
CA MET A 1 11.99 -11.27 -10.46
C MET A 1 11.59 -9.93 -9.86
N ASP A 2 10.82 -9.16 -10.60
CA ASP A 2 10.49 -7.81 -10.16
C ASP A 2 9.35 -7.82 -9.15
N LYS A 3 9.61 -7.33 -7.96
CA LYS A 3 8.57 -7.11 -6.98
C LYS A 3 7.70 -5.94 -7.41
N LYS A 4 6.40 -6.03 -7.14
CA LYS A 4 5.45 -4.96 -7.46
C LYS A 4 5.52 -3.78 -6.51
N ILE A 5 6.13 -3.98 -5.35
CA ILE A 5 6.45 -2.93 -4.40
C ILE A 5 7.78 -3.28 -3.75
N PHE A 6 8.69 -2.32 -3.62
CA PHE A 6 10.00 -2.55 -3.03
C PHE A 6 10.60 -1.25 -2.51
N THR A 7 11.66 -1.37 -1.70
CA THR A 7 12.36 -0.23 -1.13
C THR A 7 13.73 -0.04 -1.75
N GLU A 8 14.18 1.21 -1.73
CA GLU A 8 15.55 1.59 -2.09
C GLU A 8 16.00 2.63 -1.08
N VAL A 9 17.24 2.51 -0.59
CA VAL A 9 17.82 3.49 0.32
C VAL A 9 19.05 4.10 -0.33
N LYS A 10 19.07 5.40 -0.44
CA LYS A 10 20.19 6.15 -1.03
C LYS A 10 20.26 7.52 -0.40
N ASP A 11 21.47 7.91 0.06
CA ASP A 11 21.74 9.24 0.61
C ASP A 11 20.76 9.63 1.73
N HIS A 12 20.45 8.71 2.63
CA HIS A 12 19.52 8.86 3.75
C HIS A 12 18.05 9.01 3.32
N ILE A 13 17.75 8.75 2.06
CA ILE A 13 16.38 8.76 1.54
C ILE A 13 15.93 7.31 1.37
N GLY A 14 14.84 6.95 2.04
CA GLY A 14 14.20 5.67 1.84
C GLY A 14 13.06 5.83 0.84
N ILE A 15 13.10 5.11 -0.27
CA ILE A 15 12.10 5.20 -1.32
C ILE A 15 11.27 3.92 -1.31
N ILE A 16 9.96 4.07 -1.31
CA ILE A 16 9.05 2.97 -1.56
C ILE A 16 8.58 3.11 -3.00
N TRP A 17 8.92 2.13 -3.82
CA TRP A 17 8.59 2.13 -5.24
C TRP A 17 7.33 1.32 -5.51
N LEU A 18 6.34 1.95 -6.14
CA LEU A 18 5.23 1.25 -6.76
C LEU A 18 5.71 0.79 -8.14
N ASN A 19 5.70 -0.51 -8.39
CA ASN A 19 6.29 -1.09 -9.60
C ASN A 19 5.31 -2.00 -10.34
N ARG A 20 4.19 -1.43 -10.73
CA ARG A 20 3.16 -2.12 -11.52
C ARG A 20 2.73 -1.20 -12.66
N PRO A 21 3.68 -0.70 -13.47
CA PRO A 21 3.38 0.31 -14.49
C PRO A 21 2.42 -0.17 -15.57
N GLU A 22 2.40 -1.48 -15.86
CA GLU A 22 1.50 -2.09 -16.85
C GLU A 22 0.02 -1.98 -16.44
N LYS A 23 -0.25 -1.73 -15.18
CA LYS A 23 -1.58 -1.51 -14.63
C LYS A 23 -1.71 -0.11 -14.00
N LYS A 24 -0.89 0.83 -14.45
CA LYS A 24 -0.87 2.21 -13.93
C LYS A 24 -0.73 2.26 -12.41
N ASN A 25 0.03 1.32 -11.87
CA ASN A 25 0.28 1.19 -10.43
C ASN A 25 -0.99 1.09 -9.59
N ALA A 26 -2.01 0.41 -10.14
CA ALA A 26 -3.21 0.07 -9.37
C ALA A 26 -2.81 -0.79 -8.17
N LEU A 27 -3.39 -0.49 -7.02
CA LEU A 27 -3.05 -1.13 -5.76
C LEU A 27 -3.82 -2.44 -5.61
N ASN A 28 -3.15 -3.54 -5.97
CA ASN A 28 -3.65 -4.88 -5.70
C ASN A 28 -3.26 -5.32 -4.28
N ASP A 29 -3.56 -6.55 -3.92
CA ASP A 29 -3.28 -7.06 -2.58
C ASP A 29 -1.80 -6.97 -2.22
N GLU A 30 -0.91 -7.29 -3.16
CA GLU A 30 0.54 -7.25 -2.92
C GLU A 30 1.01 -5.82 -2.58
N LEU A 31 0.56 -4.81 -3.33
CA LEU A 31 0.93 -3.43 -3.08
C LEU A 31 0.27 -2.91 -1.81
N TRP A 32 -1.02 -3.17 -1.65
CA TRP A 32 -1.78 -2.63 -0.53
C TRP A 32 -1.30 -3.17 0.82
N PHE A 33 -1.18 -4.49 0.90
CA PHE A 33 -0.82 -5.14 2.18
C PHE A 33 0.68 -5.26 2.40
N GLY A 34 1.50 -5.08 1.36
CA GLY A 34 2.94 -4.98 1.49
C GLY A 34 3.42 -3.64 2.02
N LEU A 35 2.60 -2.59 1.87
CA LEU A 35 2.97 -1.24 2.24
C LEU A 35 3.34 -1.07 3.72
N PRO A 36 2.54 -1.56 4.69
CA PRO A 36 2.88 -1.37 6.11
C PRO A 36 4.23 -1.95 6.50
N ASP A 37 4.59 -3.12 5.97
CA ASP A 37 5.86 -3.77 6.29
C ASP A 37 7.04 -2.95 5.76
N LEU A 38 6.91 -2.40 4.57
CA LEU A 38 7.97 -1.59 3.97
C LEU A 38 8.10 -0.22 4.66
N VAL A 39 6.99 0.38 5.04
CA VAL A 39 7.01 1.62 5.83
C VAL A 39 7.73 1.38 7.14
N LYS A 40 7.41 0.29 7.84
CA LYS A 40 8.05 -0.07 9.10
C LYS A 40 9.55 -0.31 8.91
N GLU A 41 9.93 -1.03 7.86
CA GLU A 41 11.33 -1.28 7.54
C GLU A 41 12.12 0.02 7.42
N LEU A 42 11.59 1.00 6.70
CA LEU A 42 12.27 2.29 6.53
C LEU A 42 12.18 3.15 7.78
N ASP A 43 11.09 3.10 8.51
CA ASP A 43 10.93 3.84 9.75
C ASP A 43 11.94 3.37 10.81
N ASP A 44 12.21 2.07 10.85
CA ASP A 44 13.16 1.47 11.79
C ASP A 44 14.62 1.58 11.33
N ASN A 45 14.89 2.00 10.12
CA ASN A 45 16.24 2.09 9.57
C ASN A 45 16.88 3.42 9.92
N ASP A 46 17.91 3.40 10.76
CA ASP A 46 18.58 4.60 11.25
C ASP A 46 19.28 5.41 10.14
N ASP A 47 19.58 4.79 9.00
CA ASP A 47 20.18 5.49 7.86
C ASP A 47 19.14 6.27 7.04
N VAL A 48 17.86 6.07 7.30
CA VAL A 48 16.78 6.73 6.58
C VAL A 48 16.28 7.92 7.40
N ARG A 49 16.28 9.10 6.79
CA ARG A 49 15.80 10.35 7.42
C ARG A 49 14.48 10.83 6.87
N VAL A 50 14.13 10.40 5.65
CA VAL A 50 12.89 10.77 4.98
C VAL A 50 12.42 9.57 4.14
N ILE A 51 11.11 9.39 4.06
CA ILE A 51 10.50 8.32 3.25
C ILE A 51 9.80 8.97 2.06
N VAL A 52 10.15 8.52 0.85
CA VAL A 52 9.55 9.01 -0.39
C VAL A 52 8.75 7.87 -1.02
N PHE A 53 7.52 8.15 -1.40
CA PHE A 53 6.68 7.24 -2.18
C PHE A 53 6.80 7.64 -3.63
N ALA A 54 7.28 6.74 -4.48
CA ALA A 54 7.48 6.99 -5.90
C ALA A 54 6.94 5.82 -6.72
N ALA A 55 6.79 6.02 -8.00
CA ALA A 55 6.21 5.00 -8.87
C ALA A 55 6.98 4.91 -10.18
N LYS A 56 7.11 3.70 -10.70
CA LYS A 56 7.67 3.44 -12.02
C LYS A 56 6.61 3.71 -13.08
N GLY A 57 7.03 4.17 -14.27
CA GLY A 57 6.14 4.43 -15.38
C GLY A 57 5.59 5.85 -15.41
N ASP A 58 4.50 6.04 -16.15
CA ASP A 58 3.95 7.36 -16.45
C ASP A 58 2.97 7.87 -15.40
N THR A 59 2.43 6.98 -14.59
CA THR A 59 1.35 7.26 -13.65
C THR A 59 1.77 6.84 -12.25
N PHE A 60 1.57 7.71 -11.28
CA PHE A 60 1.87 7.39 -9.88
C PHE A 60 1.00 6.21 -9.40
N SER A 61 -0.31 6.35 -9.46
CA SER A 61 -1.25 5.27 -9.15
C SER A 61 -2.64 5.63 -9.66
N SER A 62 -3.37 4.62 -10.14
CA SER A 62 -4.77 4.77 -10.55
C SER A 62 -5.75 4.41 -9.42
N GLY A 63 -5.25 4.08 -8.23
CA GLY A 63 -6.08 3.72 -7.09
C GLY A 63 -6.19 2.22 -6.89
N ILE A 64 -7.30 1.77 -6.31
CA ILE A 64 -7.50 0.35 -6.01
C ILE A 64 -7.62 -0.47 -7.29
N ASP A 65 -6.99 -1.64 -7.30
CA ASP A 65 -7.13 -2.63 -8.39
C ASP A 65 -8.58 -3.13 -8.45
N ILE A 66 -9.11 -3.24 -9.66
CA ILE A 66 -10.52 -3.62 -9.87
C ILE A 66 -10.80 -5.01 -9.30
N ASN A 67 -9.91 -5.97 -9.50
CA ASN A 67 -10.12 -7.32 -8.97
C ASN A 67 -10.11 -7.33 -7.44
N THR A 68 -9.25 -6.54 -6.83
CA THR A 68 -9.21 -6.38 -5.37
C THR A 68 -10.52 -5.78 -4.87
N LEU A 69 -11.02 -4.77 -5.56
CA LEU A 69 -12.29 -4.14 -5.20
C LEU A 69 -13.47 -5.10 -5.35
N VAL A 70 -13.53 -5.85 -6.44
CA VAL A 70 -14.61 -6.84 -6.69
C VAL A 70 -14.59 -7.91 -5.61
N ASN A 71 -13.43 -8.44 -5.25
CA ASN A 71 -13.32 -9.45 -4.21
C ASN A 71 -13.80 -8.93 -2.85
N ALA A 72 -13.44 -7.69 -2.53
CA ALA A 72 -13.91 -7.04 -1.30
C ALA A 72 -15.42 -6.84 -1.31
N PHE A 73 -15.98 -6.46 -2.46
CA PHE A 73 -17.43 -6.26 -2.62
C PHE A 73 -18.19 -7.58 -2.47
N GLU A 74 -17.71 -8.66 -3.08
CA GLU A 74 -18.31 -9.98 -2.95
C GLU A 74 -18.34 -10.44 -1.51
N LEU A 75 -17.24 -10.26 -0.78
CA LEU A 75 -17.19 -10.61 0.63
C LEU A 75 -18.22 -9.80 1.44
N THR A 76 -18.41 -8.52 1.11
CA THR A 76 -19.39 -7.66 1.77
C THR A 76 -20.82 -8.15 1.52
N GLU A 77 -21.13 -8.59 0.29
CA GLU A 77 -22.46 -9.15 -0.04
C GLU A 77 -22.74 -10.43 0.74
N GLU A 78 -21.75 -11.31 0.83
CA GLU A 78 -21.86 -12.56 1.60
C GLU A 78 -22.07 -12.27 3.09
N ALA A 79 -21.42 -11.25 3.61
CA ALA A 79 -21.47 -10.88 5.03
C ALA A 79 -22.83 -10.39 5.50
N LYS A 80 -23.75 -10.11 4.59
CA LYS A 80 -25.13 -9.75 4.97
C LYS A 80 -25.90 -10.89 5.60
N THR A 81 -25.39 -12.10 5.51
CA THR A 81 -26.09 -13.32 5.92
C THR A 81 -25.80 -13.77 7.34
N THR A 82 -24.59 -13.50 7.88
CA THR A 82 -24.21 -13.92 9.24
C THR A 82 -23.40 -12.83 9.96
N SER A 83 -23.43 -12.89 11.30
CA SER A 83 -22.63 -11.97 12.12
C SER A 83 -21.14 -12.29 12.08
N GLY A 84 -20.77 -13.56 11.87
CA GLY A 84 -19.37 -13.95 11.71
C GLY A 84 -18.76 -13.36 10.44
N ASP A 85 -19.52 -13.36 9.34
CA ASP A 85 -19.09 -12.78 8.07
C ASP A 85 -18.97 -11.27 8.18
N ARG A 86 -19.83 -10.62 8.95
CA ARG A 86 -19.74 -9.17 9.21
C ARG A 86 -18.46 -8.82 9.95
N LEU A 87 -18.06 -9.66 10.90
CA LEU A 87 -16.79 -9.46 11.63
C LEU A 87 -15.60 -9.57 10.68
N GLU A 88 -15.61 -10.54 9.76
CA GLU A 88 -14.57 -10.68 8.75
C GLU A 88 -14.46 -9.44 7.85
N VAL A 89 -15.59 -8.85 7.46
CA VAL A 89 -15.62 -7.62 6.67
C VAL A 89 -15.02 -6.47 7.46
N MET A 90 -15.34 -6.35 8.74
CA MET A 90 -14.78 -5.31 9.60
C MET A 90 -13.26 -5.45 9.73
N GLU A 91 -12.77 -6.68 9.89
CA GLU A 91 -11.34 -6.96 9.98
C GLU A 91 -10.63 -6.64 8.66
N MET A 92 -11.23 -6.98 7.53
CA MET A 92 -10.72 -6.66 6.21
C MET A 92 -10.64 -5.15 5.99
N THR A 93 -11.71 -4.42 6.34
CA THR A 93 -11.76 -2.97 6.23
C THR A 93 -10.65 -2.33 7.05
N LYS A 94 -10.45 -2.80 8.28
CA LYS A 94 -9.38 -2.32 9.14
C LYS A 94 -8.01 -2.57 8.51
N LYS A 95 -7.81 -3.75 7.91
CA LYS A 95 -6.56 -4.09 7.25
C LYS A 95 -6.25 -3.15 6.07
N PHE A 96 -7.26 -2.80 5.27
CA PHE A 96 -7.10 -1.80 4.21
C PHE A 96 -6.74 -0.43 4.78
N GLN A 97 -7.40 -0.02 5.86
CA GLN A 97 -7.12 1.26 6.51
C GLN A 97 -5.73 1.28 7.14
N ASP A 98 -5.29 0.17 7.75
CA ASP A 98 -4.00 0.07 8.42
C ASP A 98 -2.84 0.32 7.45
N ALA A 99 -3.00 -0.02 6.17
CA ALA A 99 -1.98 0.25 5.16
C ALA A 99 -1.65 1.75 5.09
N PHE A 100 -2.66 2.61 5.05
CA PHE A 100 -2.45 4.05 5.02
C PHE A 100 -2.16 4.63 6.40
N THR A 101 -2.76 4.06 7.45
CA THR A 101 -2.47 4.48 8.81
C THR A 101 -0.99 4.29 9.16
N SER A 102 -0.34 3.26 8.62
CA SER A 102 1.08 3.04 8.82
C SER A 102 1.93 4.24 8.36
N ILE A 103 1.52 4.90 7.29
CA ILE A 103 2.19 6.10 6.80
C ILE A 103 2.03 7.25 7.81
N ALA A 104 0.82 7.43 8.31
CA ALA A 104 0.52 8.49 9.27
C ALA A 104 1.23 8.28 10.61
N LYS A 105 1.52 7.04 10.98
CA LYS A 105 2.16 6.71 12.25
C LYS A 105 3.68 6.76 12.22
N THR A 106 4.31 6.88 11.04
CA THR A 106 5.77 6.97 10.97
C THR A 106 6.24 8.27 11.62
N GLU A 107 7.39 8.21 12.28
CA GLU A 107 8.00 9.37 12.91
C GLU A 107 8.83 10.20 11.93
N LYS A 108 9.08 9.66 10.75
CA LYS A 108 9.89 10.34 9.72
C LYS A 108 9.00 11.13 8.77
N PRO A 109 9.52 12.25 8.21
CA PRO A 109 8.79 12.95 7.15
C PRO A 109 8.51 12.04 5.98
N THR A 110 7.34 12.18 5.37
CA THR A 110 6.95 11.41 4.18
C THR A 110 6.60 12.35 3.05
N ILE A 111 7.00 11.98 1.84
CA ILE A 111 6.80 12.76 0.62
C ILE A 111 6.25 11.83 -0.45
N ALA A 112 5.23 12.26 -1.17
CA ALA A 112 4.74 11.57 -2.36
C ALA A 112 5.24 12.28 -3.60
N ALA A 113 6.02 11.57 -4.43
CA ALA A 113 6.52 12.08 -5.71
C ALA A 113 5.56 11.65 -6.82
N ILE A 114 4.59 12.48 -7.12
CA ILE A 114 3.45 12.14 -7.97
C ILE A 114 3.66 12.65 -9.39
N GLN A 115 3.49 11.74 -10.37
CA GLN A 115 3.47 12.05 -11.80
C GLN A 115 2.16 11.58 -12.42
N GLY A 116 1.87 12.10 -13.57
CA GLY A 116 0.69 11.74 -14.35
C GLY A 116 -0.53 12.50 -13.96
#